data_c26e3bdf74c26d9f975d80d5ca32d148
#
_entry.id   c26e3bdf74c26d9f975d80d5ca32d148
#
_cell.length_a   1.000
_cell.length_b   1.000
_cell.length_c   1.000
_cell.angle_alpha   90.00
_cell.angle_beta   90.00
_cell.angle_gamma   90.00
#
_symmetry.space_group_name_H-M   'P 1'
#
loop_
_entity.id
_entity.type
_entity.pdbx_description
1 polymer ?
#
loop_
_entity_poly.entity_id
_entity_poly.type
_entity_poly.pdbx_seq_one_letter_code
_entity_poly.pdbx_strand_id
1 'polypeptide(L)'
;MRPKRAAAPRKRRSRSLFWLLFSLLGLGAVAAALTSSRRLLPAAPEPEPGPVPPPPRSPLPSTAEDAEPAHPAGDGEPGAASLSETLWVAGPAGNLFVRDSAGGEGGGGDRGHRAPYPVLFVHSLAGNGGQWALQLDHLRRHRRALALDLRGHGDSDPAEDGDYSIAGLANDIGAVADQLGLRRFVLAGHSLGSAVAIEYAGRHPERVAGLLLVDPNGDMTHVPEEQMAPFLESLRADPLAELESYYRQLVVSGDRDAGRWVLEDLRLTHEDAIPAALESSLRYPPLPALERYNGPKQSIISDMNSLPYSLHNLVQGLPVRLMTGTGHWLMMDRPEVFNTLVDEFLAEVEG
;
A
#
# COMPACT_ATOMS: atom_id res chain seq x y z
N MET A 1 -6.07 39.12 47.42
CA MET A 1 -4.91 38.46 46.82
C MET A 1 -5.32 37.06 46.30
N ARG A 2 -5.40 36.87 45.00
CA ARG A 2 -5.65 35.54 44.39
C ARG A 2 -4.31 34.96 43.96
N PRO A 3 -4.02 33.67 44.16
CA PRO A 3 -2.76 33.07 43.75
C PRO A 3 -2.74 32.83 42.22
N LYS A 4 -1.65 33.20 41.56
CA LYS A 4 -1.37 32.94 40.15
C LYS A 4 -1.16 31.42 39.95
N ARG A 5 -1.96 30.81 39.07
CA ARG A 5 -1.71 29.43 38.59
C ARG A 5 -0.45 29.42 37.73
N ALA A 6 0.50 28.58 38.14
CA ALA A 6 1.69 28.29 37.36
C ALA A 6 1.33 27.48 36.12
N ALA A 7 1.82 27.89 34.94
CA ALA A 7 1.70 27.16 33.69
C ALA A 7 2.59 25.93 33.73
N ALA A 8 2.01 24.78 33.34
CA ALA A 8 2.73 23.53 33.19
C ALA A 8 3.74 23.60 32.03
N PRO A 9 4.93 22.99 32.14
CA PRO A 9 5.93 23.05 31.10
C PRO A 9 5.50 22.20 29.89
N ARG A 10 5.51 22.80 28.70
CA ARG A 10 5.29 22.13 27.40
C ARG A 10 6.40 21.10 27.18
N LYS A 11 6.04 19.80 27.08
CA LYS A 11 6.95 18.69 26.76
C LYS A 11 7.51 18.85 25.32
N ARG A 12 8.76 19.32 25.25
CA ARG A 12 9.59 19.38 24.03
C ARG A 12 10.41 18.09 23.90
N ARG A 13 9.79 16.89 23.87
CA ARG A 13 10.55 15.61 23.94
C ARG A 13 10.41 14.66 22.76
N SER A 14 9.51 14.86 21.79
CA SER A 14 9.29 13.85 20.74
C SER A 14 10.30 13.87 19.58
N ARG A 15 10.86 15.03 19.24
CA ARG A 15 11.74 15.16 18.07
C ARG A 15 13.07 14.39 18.10
N SER A 16 13.65 14.16 19.26
CA SER A 16 14.97 13.52 19.37
C SER A 16 14.93 12.00 19.34
N LEU A 17 13.81 11.37 19.73
CA LEU A 17 13.68 9.91 19.76
C LEU A 17 13.42 9.35 18.35
N PHE A 18 12.64 10.06 17.56
CA PHE A 18 12.34 9.72 16.17
C PHE A 18 13.61 9.70 15.30
N TRP A 19 14.49 10.68 15.48
CA TRP A 19 15.78 10.73 14.78
C TRP A 19 16.71 9.56 15.14
N LEU A 20 16.61 9.01 16.34
CA LEU A 20 17.40 7.84 16.76
C LEU A 20 16.96 6.57 16.05
N LEU A 21 15.66 6.34 15.87
CA LEU A 21 15.12 5.22 15.11
C LEU A 21 15.48 5.34 13.62
N PHE A 22 15.38 6.53 13.04
CA PHE A 22 15.76 6.78 11.65
C PHE A 22 17.27 6.58 11.41
N SER A 23 18.13 6.97 12.34
CA SER A 23 19.57 6.70 12.26
C SER A 23 19.90 5.22 12.41
N LEU A 24 19.14 4.49 13.23
CA LEU A 24 19.29 3.04 13.43
C LEU A 24 18.69 2.23 12.27
N LEU A 25 17.65 2.75 11.59
CA LEU A 25 17.04 2.16 10.40
C LEU A 25 17.83 2.46 9.10
N GLY A 26 19.00 3.13 9.19
CA GLY A 26 19.84 3.46 8.03
C GLY A 26 19.37 4.67 7.21
N LEU A 27 18.19 5.22 7.48
CA LEU A 27 17.61 6.34 6.74
C LEU A 27 18.22 7.70 7.12
N GLY A 28 18.86 7.79 8.29
CA GLY A 28 19.57 9.00 8.75
C GLY A 28 20.78 9.39 7.89
N ALA A 29 21.41 8.45 7.23
CA ALA A 29 22.57 8.71 6.36
C ALA A 29 22.17 9.43 5.07
N VAL A 30 21.00 9.14 4.52
CA VAL A 30 20.48 9.76 3.28
C VAL A 30 20.05 11.21 3.55
N ALA A 31 19.42 11.49 4.69
CA ALA A 31 19.02 12.85 5.07
C ALA A 31 20.24 13.74 5.33
N ALA A 32 21.32 13.21 5.92
CA ALA A 32 22.56 13.95 6.16
C ALA A 32 23.32 14.26 4.85
N ALA A 33 23.30 13.37 3.86
CA ALA A 33 23.91 13.60 2.56
C ALA A 33 23.18 14.67 1.75
N LEU A 34 21.84 14.75 1.83
CA LEU A 34 21.02 15.74 1.13
C LEU A 34 21.15 17.15 1.74
N THR A 35 21.43 17.29 3.04
CA THR A 35 21.65 18.60 3.68
C THR A 35 23.03 19.18 3.44
N SER A 36 24.03 18.35 3.10
CA SER A 36 25.39 18.80 2.82
C SER A 36 25.62 19.36 1.41
N SER A 37 24.73 19.07 0.45
CA SER A 37 24.90 19.46 -0.96
C SER A 37 24.18 20.74 -1.39
N ARG A 38 23.47 21.43 -0.50
CA ARG A 38 22.77 22.69 -0.84
C ARG A 38 23.48 23.93 -0.32
N ARG A 39 24.62 24.24 -0.94
CA ARG A 39 25.11 25.63 -1.04
C ARG A 39 25.43 25.89 -2.50
N LEU A 40 24.43 26.36 -3.28
CA LEU A 40 24.64 27.19 -4.48
C LEU A 40 23.29 27.77 -4.95
N LEU A 41 23.19 29.11 -4.81
CA LEU A 41 22.41 30.13 -5.51
C LEU A 41 20.86 30.07 -5.49
N PRO A 42 20.19 31.22 -5.29
CA PRO A 42 18.73 31.32 -5.33
C PRO A 42 18.24 31.39 -6.79
N ALA A 43 17.38 30.46 -7.17
CA ALA A 43 16.59 30.53 -8.38
C ALA A 43 15.31 31.33 -8.14
N ALA A 44 14.87 32.07 -9.16
CA ALA A 44 13.67 32.87 -9.15
C ALA A 44 12.39 32.02 -8.96
N PRO A 45 11.31 32.56 -8.36
CA PRO A 45 10.09 31.83 -8.15
C PRO A 45 9.37 31.54 -9.47
N GLU A 46 9.08 30.27 -9.73
CA GLU A 46 8.13 29.86 -10.77
C GLU A 46 6.68 30.09 -10.32
N PRO A 47 5.75 30.38 -11.25
CA PRO A 47 4.36 30.63 -10.92
C PRO A 47 3.68 29.34 -10.39
N GLU A 48 2.89 29.48 -9.34
CA GLU A 48 2.11 28.38 -8.75
C GLU A 48 1.12 27.80 -9.76
N PRO A 49 1.10 26.47 -9.98
CA PRO A 49 0.04 25.82 -10.73
C PRO A 49 -1.26 25.86 -9.92
N GLY A 50 -2.36 26.17 -10.57
CA GLY A 50 -3.69 26.17 -9.97
C GLY A 50 -4.08 24.78 -9.44
N PRO A 51 -5.07 24.72 -8.51
CA PRO A 51 -5.43 23.47 -7.84
C PRO A 51 -5.99 22.45 -8.83
N VAL A 52 -5.38 21.27 -8.86
CA VAL A 52 -5.90 20.08 -9.57
C VAL A 52 -7.07 19.52 -8.74
N PRO A 53 -8.25 19.29 -9.35
CA PRO A 53 -9.38 18.73 -8.61
C PRO A 53 -9.06 17.30 -8.14
N PRO A 54 -9.49 16.92 -6.92
CA PRO A 54 -9.34 15.56 -6.43
C PRO A 54 -10.15 14.58 -7.27
N PRO A 55 -9.76 13.29 -7.34
CA PRO A 55 -10.56 12.28 -8.03
C PRO A 55 -11.97 12.21 -7.42
N PRO A 56 -12.99 11.90 -8.23
CA PRO A 56 -14.38 11.89 -7.77
C PRO A 56 -14.55 10.88 -6.63
N ARG A 57 -15.05 11.35 -5.49
CA ARG A 57 -15.47 10.51 -4.38
C ARG A 57 -16.74 9.78 -4.79
N SER A 58 -16.80 8.46 -4.63
CA SER A 58 -18.05 7.71 -4.73
C SER A 58 -19.02 8.21 -3.65
N PRO A 59 -20.29 8.53 -3.98
CA PRO A 59 -21.26 8.93 -2.97
C PRO A 59 -21.53 7.75 -2.02
N LEU A 60 -21.60 8.06 -0.73
CA LEU A 60 -22.07 7.12 0.29
C LEU A 60 -23.46 6.59 -0.11
N PRO A 61 -23.75 5.28 0.00
CA PRO A 61 -25.09 4.77 -0.22
C PRO A 61 -26.02 5.36 0.87
N SER A 62 -27.04 6.10 0.44
CA SER A 62 -28.13 6.47 1.32
C SER A 62 -28.92 5.20 1.66
N THR A 63 -29.40 5.12 2.89
CA THR A 63 -30.23 4.02 3.41
C THR A 63 -31.35 3.66 2.43
N ALA A 64 -31.65 2.37 2.32
CA ALA A 64 -32.56 1.73 1.36
C ALA A 64 -34.03 2.09 1.64
N GLU A 65 -34.47 3.31 1.34
CA GLU A 65 -35.92 3.66 1.41
C GLU A 65 -36.43 4.64 0.35
N ASP A 66 -35.61 5.12 -0.60
CA ASP A 66 -36.09 6.02 -1.67
C ASP A 66 -35.68 5.53 -3.06
N ALA A 67 -36.34 4.46 -3.54
CA ALA A 67 -36.26 4.05 -4.95
C ALA A 67 -37.43 4.68 -5.73
N GLU A 68 -37.22 5.78 -6.44
CA GLU A 68 -38.09 6.26 -7.49
C GLU A 68 -37.68 5.69 -8.87
N PRO A 69 -38.64 5.49 -9.79
CA PRO A 69 -38.41 4.72 -11.03
C PRO A 69 -37.64 5.50 -12.10
N ALA A 70 -36.83 4.76 -12.84
CA ALA A 70 -36.01 5.20 -13.95
C ALA A 70 -36.70 6.08 -15.01
N HIS A 71 -36.11 7.21 -15.39
CA HIS A 71 -36.41 7.95 -16.59
C HIS A 71 -35.52 7.53 -17.77
N PRO A 72 -36.05 7.62 -19.02
CA PRO A 72 -35.40 7.03 -20.20
C PRO A 72 -34.20 7.85 -20.71
N ALA A 73 -33.30 7.13 -21.39
CA ALA A 73 -32.07 7.56 -22.00
C ALA A 73 -32.19 8.83 -22.86
N GLY A 74 -31.34 9.81 -22.57
CA GLY A 74 -30.98 10.90 -23.45
C GLY A 74 -29.63 10.63 -24.11
N ASP A 75 -29.53 10.92 -25.40
CA ASP A 75 -28.36 10.75 -26.25
C ASP A 75 -27.20 11.57 -25.71
N GLY A 76 -26.27 10.93 -25.01
CA GLY A 76 -25.05 11.54 -24.44
C GLY A 76 -23.81 11.06 -25.20
N GLU A 77 -22.89 11.98 -25.42
CA GLU A 77 -21.58 11.81 -26.05
C GLU A 77 -20.82 10.55 -25.55
N PRO A 78 -19.85 9.99 -26.30
CA PRO A 78 -19.07 8.85 -25.85
C PRO A 78 -18.17 9.28 -24.66
N GLY A 79 -18.79 9.28 -23.47
CA GLY A 79 -18.19 9.68 -22.21
C GLY A 79 -17.25 8.61 -21.68
N ALA A 80 -16.29 9.04 -20.92
CA ALA A 80 -15.35 8.26 -20.15
C ALA A 80 -16.01 7.03 -19.52
N ALA A 81 -15.74 5.84 -20.06
CA ALA A 81 -16.09 4.59 -19.43
C ALA A 81 -15.46 4.57 -18.03
N SER A 82 -16.24 4.22 -17.01
CA SER A 82 -15.73 4.02 -15.66
C SER A 82 -14.51 3.09 -15.72
N LEU A 83 -13.37 3.56 -15.26
CA LEU A 83 -12.09 2.87 -15.39
C LEU A 83 -12.00 1.61 -14.55
N SER A 84 -12.90 1.44 -13.56
CA SER A 84 -13.00 0.25 -12.72
C SER A 84 -14.42 0.11 -12.16
N GLU A 85 -14.84 -1.12 -11.95
CA GLU A 85 -16.02 -1.45 -11.13
C GLU A 85 -15.62 -1.51 -9.65
N THR A 86 -16.55 -1.18 -8.79
CA THR A 86 -16.36 -1.30 -7.34
C THR A 86 -17.25 -2.40 -6.80
N LEU A 87 -16.70 -3.27 -5.98
CA LEU A 87 -17.37 -4.46 -5.47
C LEU A 87 -17.27 -4.49 -3.94
N TRP A 88 -18.33 -4.97 -3.30
CA TRP A 88 -18.33 -5.32 -1.90
C TRP A 88 -18.25 -6.83 -1.76
N VAL A 89 -17.31 -7.30 -0.94
CA VAL A 89 -17.05 -8.71 -0.66
C VAL A 89 -17.23 -8.95 0.83
N ALA A 90 -18.02 -9.94 1.23
CA ALA A 90 -18.15 -10.30 2.63
C ALA A 90 -16.82 -10.86 3.14
N GLY A 91 -16.14 -10.12 4.00
CA GLY A 91 -14.88 -10.52 4.63
C GLY A 91 -15.09 -11.29 5.93
N PRO A 92 -14.01 -11.83 6.52
CA PRO A 92 -14.09 -12.57 7.80
C PRO A 92 -14.45 -11.68 8.99
N ALA A 93 -14.22 -10.38 8.92
CA ALA A 93 -14.41 -9.44 10.03
C ALA A 93 -15.05 -8.11 9.60
N GLY A 94 -15.88 -8.12 8.56
CA GLY A 94 -16.56 -6.96 7.98
C GLY A 94 -16.55 -7.03 6.46
N ASN A 95 -17.26 -6.12 5.79
CA ASN A 95 -17.26 -6.06 4.34
C ASN A 95 -15.97 -5.45 3.82
N LEU A 96 -15.47 -5.98 2.73
CA LEU A 96 -14.26 -5.55 2.06
C LEU A 96 -14.60 -4.86 0.75
N PHE A 97 -13.96 -3.74 0.50
CA PHE A 97 -14.10 -2.99 -0.74
C PHE A 97 -13.01 -3.37 -1.73
N VAL A 98 -13.39 -3.64 -2.97
CA VAL A 98 -12.47 -4.06 -4.04
C VAL A 98 -12.73 -3.21 -5.28
N ARG A 99 -11.66 -2.66 -5.84
CA ARG A 99 -11.67 -2.05 -7.17
C ARG A 99 -11.29 -3.13 -8.17
N ASP A 100 -12.17 -3.39 -9.14
CA ASP A 100 -11.94 -4.35 -10.21
C ASP A 100 -11.80 -3.60 -11.53
N SER A 101 -10.75 -3.85 -12.27
CA SER A 101 -10.54 -3.20 -13.57
C SER A 101 -11.58 -3.57 -14.61
N ALA A 102 -12.47 -4.54 -14.33
CA ALA A 102 -13.51 -5.06 -15.22
C ALA A 102 -13.00 -5.40 -16.65
N GLY A 103 -11.70 -5.34 -16.82
CA GLY A 103 -11.00 -5.55 -18.08
C GLY A 103 -10.55 -6.99 -18.25
N GLY A 104 -10.24 -7.34 -19.46
CA GLY A 104 -9.71 -8.66 -19.79
C GLY A 104 -10.79 -9.70 -20.07
N GLU A 105 -11.94 -9.31 -20.65
CA GLU A 105 -12.47 -10.12 -21.72
C GLU A 105 -11.39 -10.15 -22.80
N GLY A 106 -10.29 -10.80 -22.48
CA GLY A 106 -9.21 -11.16 -23.38
C GLY A 106 -9.89 -11.81 -24.56
N GLY A 107 -10.00 -11.02 -25.61
CA GLY A 107 -10.78 -11.29 -26.78
C GLY A 107 -10.76 -12.76 -27.14
N GLY A 108 -11.80 -13.24 -27.75
CA GLY A 108 -11.85 -14.57 -28.34
C GLY A 108 -10.62 -14.82 -29.24
N GLY A 109 -9.45 -14.86 -28.59
CA GLY A 109 -8.16 -15.17 -29.16
C GLY A 109 -8.00 -16.67 -29.18
N ASP A 110 -7.78 -17.16 -30.34
CA ASP A 110 -7.24 -18.45 -30.73
C ASP A 110 -7.21 -19.53 -29.65
N ARG A 111 -7.96 -20.61 -29.85
CA ARG A 111 -8.19 -21.72 -28.89
C ARG A 111 -6.95 -22.51 -28.45
N GLY A 112 -5.84 -21.84 -28.20
CA GLY A 112 -4.59 -22.49 -27.83
C GLY A 112 -3.82 -21.81 -26.68
N HIS A 113 -4.11 -20.57 -26.33
CA HIS A 113 -3.39 -19.86 -25.26
C HIS A 113 -4.19 -19.86 -23.96
N ARG A 114 -3.50 -20.18 -22.86
CA ARG A 114 -4.05 -20.09 -21.51
C ARG A 114 -4.37 -18.62 -21.19
N ALA A 115 -5.57 -18.36 -20.64
CA ALA A 115 -5.89 -17.00 -20.18
C ALA A 115 -4.86 -16.49 -19.18
N PRO A 116 -4.44 -15.21 -19.28
CA PRO A 116 -3.47 -14.63 -18.36
C PRO A 116 -3.98 -14.65 -16.93
N TYR A 117 -3.05 -14.79 -15.96
CA TYR A 117 -3.41 -14.74 -14.55
C TYR A 117 -3.95 -13.35 -14.18
N PRO A 118 -5.06 -13.24 -13.44
CA PRO A 118 -5.46 -11.98 -12.83
C PRO A 118 -4.41 -11.54 -11.81
N VAL A 119 -4.36 -10.21 -11.57
CA VAL A 119 -3.47 -9.63 -10.55
C VAL A 119 -4.33 -9.07 -9.42
N LEU A 120 -3.98 -9.39 -8.17
CA LEU A 120 -4.57 -8.78 -6.97
C LEU A 120 -3.52 -7.94 -6.26
N PHE A 121 -3.81 -6.66 -6.10
CA PHE A 121 -2.97 -5.68 -5.41
C PHE A 121 -3.44 -5.45 -3.98
N VAL A 122 -2.47 -5.36 -3.05
CA VAL A 122 -2.67 -5.05 -1.63
C VAL A 122 -1.83 -3.85 -1.25
N HIS A 123 -2.47 -2.81 -0.71
CA HIS A 123 -1.85 -1.53 -0.37
C HIS A 123 -1.00 -1.57 0.91
N SER A 124 -0.27 -0.49 1.20
CA SER A 124 0.50 -0.27 2.43
C SER A 124 -0.40 0.05 3.63
N LEU A 125 0.19 0.10 4.83
CA LEU A 125 -0.49 0.64 6.01
C LEU A 125 -1.08 2.02 5.69
N ALA A 126 -2.27 2.28 6.20
CA ALA A 126 -3.01 3.53 6.02
C ALA A 126 -3.13 4.00 4.55
N GLY A 127 -3.09 3.06 3.61
CA GLY A 127 -3.40 3.27 2.21
C GLY A 127 -4.78 2.74 1.84
N ASN A 128 -5.04 2.65 0.55
CA ASN A 128 -6.22 2.00 -0.02
C ASN A 128 -5.94 1.55 -1.46
N GLY A 129 -6.86 0.80 -2.06
CA GLY A 129 -6.74 0.29 -3.42
C GLY A 129 -6.63 1.36 -4.51
N GLY A 130 -7.04 2.61 -4.21
CA GLY A 130 -6.86 3.75 -5.12
C GLY A 130 -5.40 4.06 -5.44
N GLN A 131 -4.46 3.70 -4.55
CA GLN A 131 -3.03 3.84 -4.79
C GLN A 131 -2.52 2.97 -5.96
N TRP A 132 -3.33 2.01 -6.41
CA TRP A 132 -3.06 1.13 -7.55
C TRP A 132 -3.81 1.51 -8.83
N ALA A 133 -4.50 2.66 -8.87
CA ALA A 133 -5.34 3.07 -9.99
C ALA A 133 -4.62 3.06 -11.34
N LEU A 134 -3.35 3.52 -11.37
CA LEU A 134 -2.54 3.56 -12.60
C LEU A 134 -2.12 2.15 -13.07
N GLN A 135 -1.98 1.19 -12.17
CA GLN A 135 -1.70 -0.21 -12.47
C GLN A 135 -2.96 -0.93 -12.95
N LEU A 136 -4.12 -0.65 -12.33
CA LEU A 136 -5.40 -1.16 -12.78
C LEU A 136 -5.71 -0.69 -14.22
N ASP A 137 -5.53 0.61 -14.51
CA ASP A 137 -5.74 1.15 -15.86
C ASP A 137 -4.79 0.55 -16.89
N HIS A 138 -3.51 0.35 -16.53
CA HIS A 138 -2.51 -0.27 -17.39
C HIS A 138 -2.90 -1.71 -17.73
N LEU A 139 -3.21 -2.54 -16.71
CA LEU A 139 -3.42 -3.98 -16.87
C LEU A 139 -4.77 -4.33 -17.49
N ARG A 140 -5.84 -3.53 -17.30
CA ARG A 140 -7.18 -3.81 -17.82
C ARG A 140 -7.26 -4.02 -19.34
N ARG A 141 -6.26 -3.57 -20.08
CA ARG A 141 -6.17 -3.71 -21.53
C ARG A 141 -5.96 -5.15 -21.97
N HIS A 142 -5.45 -6.02 -21.08
CA HIS A 142 -5.07 -7.38 -21.44
C HIS A 142 -5.25 -8.41 -20.33
N ARG A 143 -5.62 -8.01 -19.11
CA ARG A 143 -5.94 -8.93 -18.01
C ARG A 143 -6.80 -8.25 -16.93
N ARG A 144 -7.50 -9.06 -16.16
CA ARG A 144 -8.20 -8.59 -14.97
C ARG A 144 -7.19 -8.22 -13.88
N ALA A 145 -7.36 -7.05 -13.29
CA ALA A 145 -6.58 -6.58 -12.17
C ALA A 145 -7.51 -6.03 -11.09
N LEU A 146 -7.22 -6.35 -9.84
CA LEU A 146 -8.03 -5.97 -8.68
C LEU A 146 -7.16 -5.29 -7.64
N ALA A 147 -7.74 -4.37 -6.87
CA ALA A 147 -7.09 -3.75 -5.72
C ALA A 147 -8.04 -3.81 -4.52
N LEU A 148 -7.59 -4.46 -3.46
CA LEU A 148 -8.31 -4.65 -2.21
C LEU A 148 -8.03 -3.49 -1.26
N ASP A 149 -9.07 -2.93 -0.64
CA ASP A 149 -8.94 -2.17 0.60
C ASP A 149 -8.93 -3.17 1.76
N LEU A 150 -7.84 -3.24 2.53
CA LEU A 150 -7.76 -4.09 3.72
C LEU A 150 -8.76 -3.63 4.77
N ARG A 151 -9.23 -4.52 5.66
CA ARG A 151 -10.11 -4.15 6.77
C ARG A 151 -9.61 -2.91 7.52
N GLY A 152 -10.50 -1.97 7.84
CA GLY A 152 -10.20 -0.71 8.51
C GLY A 152 -9.45 0.31 7.66
N HIS A 153 -9.30 0.10 6.36
CA HIS A 153 -8.64 0.99 5.41
C HIS A 153 -9.57 1.32 4.25
N GLY A 154 -9.39 2.53 3.69
CA GLY A 154 -10.16 2.98 2.55
C GLY A 154 -11.67 2.93 2.80
N ASP A 155 -12.39 2.23 1.93
CA ASP A 155 -13.85 2.06 2.04
C ASP A 155 -14.25 0.74 2.73
N SER A 156 -13.29 -0.14 3.11
CA SER A 156 -13.58 -1.39 3.83
C SER A 156 -14.01 -1.14 5.26
N ASP A 157 -14.92 -2.00 5.78
CA ASP A 157 -15.33 -1.96 7.17
C ASP A 157 -14.15 -2.14 8.13
N PRO A 158 -14.18 -1.53 9.32
CA PRO A 158 -13.25 -1.87 10.40
C PRO A 158 -13.45 -3.32 10.84
N ALA A 159 -12.41 -3.91 11.46
CA ALA A 159 -12.50 -5.27 11.97
C ALA A 159 -13.47 -5.34 13.16
N GLU A 160 -14.62 -6.04 12.99
CA GLU A 160 -15.61 -6.25 14.06
C GLU A 160 -15.02 -7.01 15.26
N ASP A 161 -14.06 -7.89 15.02
CA ASP A 161 -13.35 -8.68 16.02
C ASP A 161 -12.08 -7.98 16.55
N GLY A 162 -11.72 -6.81 16.02
CA GLY A 162 -10.51 -6.06 16.37
C GLY A 162 -9.21 -6.72 15.87
N ASP A 163 -9.28 -7.76 15.04
CA ASP A 163 -8.09 -8.46 14.51
C ASP A 163 -7.51 -7.75 13.28
N TYR A 164 -6.44 -6.99 13.49
CA TYR A 164 -5.61 -6.40 12.44
C TYR A 164 -4.25 -7.12 12.31
N SER A 165 -4.16 -8.36 12.74
CA SER A 165 -2.94 -9.15 12.57
C SER A 165 -2.63 -9.42 11.08
N ILE A 166 -1.35 -9.63 10.75
CA ILE A 166 -0.95 -10.04 9.39
C ILE A 166 -1.71 -11.29 8.94
N ALA A 167 -1.97 -12.22 9.87
CA ALA A 167 -2.74 -13.43 9.62
C ALA A 167 -4.22 -13.12 9.32
N GLY A 168 -4.84 -12.22 10.09
CA GLY A 168 -6.21 -11.73 9.87
C GLY A 168 -6.34 -11.00 8.53
N LEU A 169 -5.43 -10.07 8.23
CA LEU A 169 -5.38 -9.35 6.96
C LEU A 169 -5.17 -10.30 5.75
N ALA A 170 -4.40 -11.37 5.91
CA ALA A 170 -4.23 -12.38 4.86
C ALA A 170 -5.52 -13.20 4.61
N ASN A 171 -6.39 -13.37 5.62
CA ASN A 171 -7.70 -14.00 5.42
C ASN A 171 -8.62 -13.14 4.52
N ASP A 172 -8.46 -11.81 4.51
CA ASP A 172 -9.20 -10.92 3.61
C ASP A 172 -8.88 -11.22 2.14
N ILE A 173 -7.59 -11.46 1.81
CA ILE A 173 -7.19 -11.93 0.48
C ILE A 173 -7.93 -13.21 0.11
N GLY A 174 -8.03 -14.16 1.04
CA GLY A 174 -8.73 -15.42 0.83
C GLY A 174 -10.21 -15.21 0.49
N ALA A 175 -10.91 -14.39 1.27
CA ALA A 175 -12.32 -14.08 1.06
C ALA A 175 -12.57 -13.42 -0.31
N VAL A 176 -11.75 -12.45 -0.68
CA VAL A 176 -11.82 -11.78 -2.00
C VAL A 176 -11.56 -12.79 -3.12
N ALA A 177 -10.52 -13.59 -3.00
CA ALA A 177 -10.17 -14.57 -4.01
C ALA A 177 -11.26 -15.64 -4.21
N ASP A 178 -11.92 -16.07 -3.13
CA ASP A 178 -13.00 -17.06 -3.20
C ASP A 178 -14.26 -16.49 -3.84
N GLN A 179 -14.73 -15.33 -3.37
CA GLN A 179 -15.98 -14.74 -3.88
C GLN A 179 -15.86 -14.22 -5.30
N LEU A 180 -14.67 -13.74 -5.71
CA LEU A 180 -14.45 -13.24 -7.07
C LEU A 180 -13.91 -14.30 -8.04
N GLY A 181 -13.83 -15.57 -7.60
CA GLY A 181 -13.45 -16.71 -8.43
C GLY A 181 -11.98 -16.73 -8.85
N LEU A 182 -11.08 -16.10 -8.09
CA LEU A 182 -9.64 -16.08 -8.35
C LEU A 182 -9.01 -17.42 -7.93
N ARG A 183 -9.07 -18.43 -8.79
CA ARG A 183 -8.51 -19.76 -8.48
C ARG A 183 -6.99 -19.74 -8.33
N ARG A 184 -6.32 -19.04 -9.24
CA ARG A 184 -4.88 -18.82 -9.23
C ARG A 184 -4.59 -17.43 -9.82
N PHE A 185 -3.79 -16.63 -9.13
CA PHE A 185 -3.56 -15.23 -9.46
C PHE A 185 -2.16 -14.78 -9.08
N VAL A 186 -1.69 -13.69 -9.66
CA VAL A 186 -0.50 -12.98 -9.21
C VAL A 186 -0.90 -12.09 -8.05
N LEU A 187 -0.17 -12.18 -6.95
CA LEU A 187 -0.40 -11.39 -5.75
C LEU A 187 0.71 -10.35 -5.60
N ALA A 188 0.33 -9.07 -5.58
CA ALA A 188 1.25 -7.95 -5.43
C ALA A 188 0.93 -7.20 -4.13
N GLY A 189 1.91 -7.05 -3.25
CA GLY A 189 1.75 -6.32 -1.99
C GLY A 189 2.77 -5.20 -1.84
N HIS A 190 2.34 -4.04 -1.30
CA HIS A 190 3.19 -2.91 -1.01
C HIS A 190 3.41 -2.76 0.50
N SER A 191 4.66 -2.65 0.94
CA SER A 191 5.00 -2.38 2.35
C SER A 191 4.34 -3.39 3.31
N LEU A 192 3.41 -2.97 4.20
CA LEU A 192 2.54 -3.85 5.01
C LEU A 192 1.86 -4.90 4.14
N GLY A 193 1.31 -4.50 2.99
CA GLY A 193 0.67 -5.41 2.04
C GLY A 193 1.60 -6.51 1.53
N SER A 194 2.93 -6.27 1.50
CA SER A 194 3.91 -7.32 1.18
C SER A 194 3.96 -8.39 2.28
N ALA A 195 3.91 -8.01 3.56
CA ALA A 195 3.86 -8.98 4.66
C ALA A 195 2.57 -9.80 4.62
N VAL A 196 1.44 -9.15 4.34
CA VAL A 196 0.12 -9.81 4.16
C VAL A 196 0.16 -10.78 2.97
N ALA A 197 0.74 -10.36 1.83
CA ALA A 197 0.89 -11.19 0.64
C ALA A 197 1.81 -12.39 0.88
N ILE A 198 2.92 -12.21 1.60
CA ILE A 198 3.84 -13.30 1.99
C ILE A 198 3.11 -14.32 2.86
N GLU A 199 2.36 -13.86 3.87
CA GLU A 199 1.60 -14.74 4.75
C GLU A 199 0.57 -15.56 3.96
N TYR A 200 -0.19 -14.91 3.07
CA TYR A 200 -1.16 -15.60 2.23
C TYR A 200 -0.48 -16.62 1.30
N ALA A 201 0.59 -16.22 0.60
CA ALA A 201 1.31 -17.09 -0.32
C ALA A 201 1.94 -18.31 0.40
N GLY A 202 2.45 -18.12 1.62
CA GLY A 202 2.99 -19.21 2.44
C GLY A 202 1.94 -20.19 2.94
N ARG A 203 0.67 -19.77 3.09
CA ARG A 203 -0.45 -20.64 3.47
C ARG A 203 -1.15 -21.29 2.28
N HIS A 204 -1.17 -20.62 1.13
CA HIS A 204 -1.88 -21.03 -0.07
C HIS A 204 -0.98 -20.96 -1.31
N PRO A 205 0.19 -21.66 -1.31
CA PRO A 205 1.16 -21.55 -2.41
C PRO A 205 0.60 -22.01 -3.76
N GLU A 206 -0.39 -22.90 -3.77
CA GLU A 206 -1.05 -23.38 -4.98
C GLU A 206 -1.94 -22.31 -5.65
N ARG A 207 -2.41 -21.32 -4.89
CA ARG A 207 -3.26 -20.24 -5.38
C ARG A 207 -2.48 -19.06 -5.94
N VAL A 208 -1.22 -18.89 -5.54
CA VAL A 208 -0.37 -17.77 -5.97
C VAL A 208 0.46 -18.21 -7.17
N ALA A 209 0.19 -17.60 -8.34
CA ALA A 209 0.94 -17.86 -9.57
C ALA A 209 2.30 -17.17 -9.57
N GLY A 210 2.36 -15.97 -8.98
CA GLY A 210 3.56 -15.17 -8.77
C GLY A 210 3.38 -14.21 -7.60
N LEU A 211 4.44 -13.92 -6.87
CA LEU A 211 4.45 -13.03 -5.71
C LEU A 211 5.33 -11.81 -5.98
N LEU A 212 4.71 -10.62 -6.09
CA LEU A 212 5.41 -9.36 -6.30
C LEU A 212 5.42 -8.54 -5.01
N LEU A 213 6.61 -8.27 -4.50
CA LEU A 213 6.84 -7.54 -3.25
C LEU A 213 7.31 -6.12 -3.58
N VAL A 214 6.49 -5.12 -3.27
CA VAL A 214 6.77 -3.73 -3.59
C VAL A 214 7.20 -3.00 -2.33
N ASP A 215 8.45 -2.58 -2.31
CA ASP A 215 9.13 -1.91 -1.19
C ASP A 215 8.79 -2.54 0.18
N PRO A 216 9.01 -3.86 0.34
CA PRO A 216 8.58 -4.61 1.52
C PRO A 216 9.30 -4.16 2.79
N ASN A 217 8.64 -4.29 3.95
CA ASN A 217 9.18 -3.88 5.24
C ASN A 217 10.43 -4.65 5.71
N GLY A 218 10.74 -5.81 5.14
CA GLY A 218 11.78 -6.67 5.66
C GLY A 218 11.36 -7.46 6.92
N ASP A 219 12.32 -8.09 7.59
CA ASP A 219 12.09 -8.81 8.85
C ASP A 219 12.46 -7.94 10.05
N MET A 220 11.47 -7.24 10.57
CA MET A 220 11.64 -6.32 11.71
C MET A 220 11.90 -7.04 13.04
N THR A 221 11.73 -8.36 13.11
CA THR A 221 12.08 -9.14 14.32
C THR A 221 13.59 -9.20 14.57
N HIS A 222 14.40 -8.82 13.58
CA HIS A 222 15.84 -8.62 13.73
C HIS A 222 16.21 -7.30 14.45
N VAL A 223 15.25 -6.40 14.67
CA VAL A 223 15.47 -5.16 15.41
C VAL A 223 15.26 -5.42 16.91
N PRO A 224 16.22 -5.10 17.79
CA PRO A 224 16.06 -5.28 19.22
C PRO A 224 14.82 -4.56 19.79
N GLU A 225 14.09 -5.21 20.70
CA GLU A 225 12.87 -4.68 21.33
C GLU A 225 13.08 -3.30 21.96
N GLU A 226 14.21 -3.10 22.64
CA GLU A 226 14.55 -1.81 23.27
C GLU A 226 14.70 -0.66 22.28
N GLN A 227 14.95 -0.95 21.01
CA GLN A 227 15.02 0.05 19.93
C GLN A 227 13.62 0.36 19.38
N MET A 228 12.73 -0.63 19.32
CA MET A 228 11.37 -0.45 18.83
C MET A 228 10.40 0.09 19.89
N ALA A 229 10.59 -0.23 21.14
CA ALA A 229 9.68 0.12 22.22
C ALA A 229 9.32 1.62 22.29
N PRO A 230 10.27 2.57 22.17
CA PRO A 230 9.95 4.00 22.20
C PRO A 230 9.06 4.46 21.04
N PHE A 231 9.25 3.90 19.87
CA PHE A 231 8.41 4.19 18.70
C PHE A 231 6.99 3.64 18.89
N LEU A 232 6.86 2.40 19.38
CA LEU A 232 5.57 1.80 19.67
C LEU A 232 4.81 2.55 20.78
N GLU A 233 5.54 3.07 21.79
CA GLU A 233 4.94 3.91 22.85
C GLU A 233 4.42 5.24 22.27
N SER A 234 5.19 5.89 21.40
CA SER A 234 4.79 7.13 20.72
C SER A 234 3.59 6.91 19.82
N LEU A 235 3.60 5.82 19.05
CA LEU A 235 2.49 5.42 18.19
C LEU A 235 1.19 5.17 18.95
N ARG A 236 1.25 4.51 20.11
CA ARG A 236 0.07 4.29 20.97
C ARG A 236 -0.46 5.58 21.59
N ALA A 237 0.41 6.57 21.82
CA ALA A 237 0.02 7.85 22.40
C ALA A 237 -0.69 8.77 21.39
N ASP A 238 -0.28 8.77 20.13
CA ASP A 238 -0.87 9.57 19.05
C ASP A 238 -0.56 8.89 17.69
N PRO A 239 -1.37 7.86 17.32
CA PRO A 239 -1.10 7.04 16.14
C PRO A 239 -1.03 7.84 14.85
N LEU A 240 -1.98 8.76 14.67
CA LEU A 240 -2.09 9.54 13.44
C LEU A 240 -0.94 10.53 13.27
N ALA A 241 -0.63 11.30 14.32
CA ALA A 241 0.46 12.28 14.25
C ALA A 241 1.84 11.63 14.07
N GLU A 242 2.08 10.49 14.74
CA GLU A 242 3.33 9.76 14.61
C GLU A 242 3.49 9.17 13.21
N LEU A 243 2.43 8.53 12.68
CA LEU A 243 2.46 7.97 11.35
C LEU A 243 2.54 9.06 10.27
N GLU A 244 1.83 10.19 10.41
CA GLU A 244 1.94 11.33 9.49
C GLU A 244 3.37 11.88 9.46
N SER A 245 4.02 12.01 10.64
CA SER A 245 5.42 12.45 10.73
C SER A 245 6.37 11.49 10.01
N TYR A 246 6.13 10.20 10.13
CA TYR A 246 6.89 9.16 9.45
C TYR A 246 6.68 9.22 7.93
N TYR A 247 5.42 9.28 7.47
CA TYR A 247 5.08 9.30 6.05
C TYR A 247 5.62 10.52 5.30
N ARG A 248 5.63 11.70 5.96
CA ARG A 248 6.25 12.90 5.38
C ARG A 248 7.71 12.72 4.98
N GLN A 249 8.42 11.79 5.59
CA GLN A 249 9.80 11.48 5.26
C GLN A 249 9.88 10.45 4.13
N LEU A 250 8.95 9.50 4.08
CA LEU A 250 8.89 8.47 3.06
C LEU A 250 8.50 9.01 1.67
N VAL A 251 7.75 10.12 1.62
CA VAL A 251 7.32 10.75 0.36
C VAL A 251 8.28 11.82 -0.15
N VAL A 252 9.32 12.19 0.61
CA VAL A 252 10.16 13.36 0.30
C VAL A 252 10.93 13.24 -1.02
N SER A 253 11.29 12.02 -1.42
CA SER A 253 12.06 11.74 -2.64
C SER A 253 11.17 11.43 -3.85
N GLY A 254 9.86 11.30 -3.64
CA GLY A 254 8.88 10.93 -4.64
C GLY A 254 8.18 12.12 -5.30
N ASP A 255 7.13 11.82 -6.04
CA ASP A 255 6.24 12.81 -6.65
C ASP A 255 5.44 13.57 -5.59
N ARG A 256 5.28 14.88 -5.79
CA ARG A 256 4.62 15.75 -4.81
C ARG A 256 3.12 15.49 -4.69
N ASP A 257 2.47 15.18 -5.81
CA ASP A 257 1.04 14.93 -5.84
C ASP A 257 0.72 13.57 -5.26
N ALA A 258 1.52 12.54 -5.60
CA ALA A 258 1.48 11.24 -4.96
C ALA A 258 1.67 11.36 -3.44
N GLY A 259 2.66 12.11 -2.99
CA GLY A 259 2.91 12.34 -1.56
C GLY A 259 1.75 13.03 -0.83
N ARG A 260 1.03 13.95 -1.50
CA ARG A 260 -0.16 14.59 -0.94
C ARG A 260 -1.30 13.59 -0.78
N TRP A 261 -1.59 12.79 -1.79
CA TRP A 261 -2.64 11.76 -1.75
C TRP A 261 -2.39 10.74 -0.65
N VAL A 262 -1.15 10.25 -0.53
CA VAL A 262 -0.75 9.35 0.54
C VAL A 262 -1.02 9.91 1.94
N LEU A 263 -0.74 11.20 2.17
CA LEU A 263 -0.99 11.87 3.45
C LEU A 263 -2.49 12.17 3.69
N GLU A 264 -3.29 12.28 2.63
CA GLU A 264 -4.76 12.39 2.72
C GLU A 264 -5.39 11.03 3.06
N ASP A 265 -4.97 9.95 2.39
CA ASP A 265 -5.43 8.57 2.61
C ASP A 265 -5.23 8.12 4.07
N LEU A 266 -4.11 8.50 4.66
CA LEU A 266 -3.79 8.18 6.06
C LEU A 266 -4.90 8.59 7.03
N ARG A 267 -5.57 9.73 6.78
CA ARG A 267 -6.66 10.24 7.61
C ARG A 267 -8.00 9.54 7.39
N LEU A 268 -8.11 8.71 6.35
CA LEU A 268 -9.29 7.92 6.06
C LEU A 268 -9.23 6.51 6.67
N THR A 269 -8.11 6.16 7.30
CA THR A 269 -7.93 4.87 7.95
C THR A 269 -8.55 4.89 9.34
N HIS A 270 -9.24 3.81 9.72
CA HIS A 270 -9.85 3.66 11.03
C HIS A 270 -8.80 3.76 12.15
N GLU A 271 -9.12 4.46 13.23
CA GLU A 271 -8.16 4.79 14.29
C GLU A 271 -7.52 3.56 14.96
N ASP A 272 -8.25 2.46 15.10
CA ASP A 272 -7.74 1.21 15.67
C ASP A 272 -6.86 0.42 14.71
N ALA A 273 -7.06 0.58 13.39
CA ALA A 273 -6.32 -0.17 12.38
C ALA A 273 -4.82 0.22 12.33
N ILE A 274 -4.52 1.50 12.47
CA ILE A 274 -3.15 2.01 12.36
C ILE A 274 -2.22 1.37 13.39
N PRO A 275 -2.45 1.50 14.72
CA PRO A 275 -1.53 0.96 15.71
C PRO A 275 -1.48 -0.57 15.70
N ALA A 276 -2.65 -1.22 15.53
CA ALA A 276 -2.73 -2.68 15.59
C ALA A 276 -2.05 -3.36 14.39
N ALA A 277 -2.32 -2.90 13.15
CA ALA A 277 -1.70 -3.45 11.96
C ALA A 277 -0.19 -3.16 11.92
N LEU A 278 0.23 -1.95 12.33
CA LEU A 278 1.66 -1.62 12.39
C LEU A 278 2.39 -2.47 13.41
N GLU A 279 1.87 -2.60 14.64
CA GLU A 279 2.48 -3.44 15.67
C GLU A 279 2.57 -4.90 15.22
N SER A 280 1.50 -5.42 14.59
CA SER A 280 1.51 -6.77 14.02
C SER A 280 2.59 -6.92 12.94
N SER A 281 2.71 -5.94 12.03
CA SER A 281 3.72 -5.96 10.97
C SER A 281 5.16 -5.95 11.51
N LEU A 282 5.43 -5.14 12.54
CA LEU A 282 6.74 -5.06 13.17
C LEU A 282 7.16 -6.34 13.91
N ARG A 283 6.18 -7.13 14.35
CA ARG A 283 6.40 -8.41 15.05
C ARG A 283 6.28 -9.63 14.15
N TYR A 284 5.90 -9.46 12.89
CA TYR A 284 5.69 -10.55 11.96
C TYR A 284 7.03 -11.04 11.37
N PRO A 285 7.39 -12.34 11.52
CA PRO A 285 8.55 -12.94 10.87
C PRO A 285 8.17 -13.41 9.45
N PRO A 286 8.53 -12.70 8.37
CA PRO A 286 8.09 -13.06 7.02
C PRO A 286 8.81 -14.28 6.43
N LEU A 287 10.03 -14.59 6.89
CA LEU A 287 10.89 -15.61 6.29
C LEU A 287 10.26 -17.01 6.29
N PRO A 288 9.68 -17.54 7.39
CA PRO A 288 9.08 -18.87 7.38
C PRO A 288 7.90 -19.02 6.42
N ALA A 289 7.12 -17.95 6.20
CA ALA A 289 6.04 -17.98 5.23
C ALA A 289 6.58 -17.91 3.79
N LEU A 290 7.57 -17.06 3.55
CA LEU A 290 8.21 -16.90 2.25
C LEU A 290 8.95 -18.18 1.80
N GLU A 291 9.53 -18.93 2.73
CA GLU A 291 10.16 -20.22 2.47
C GLU A 291 9.17 -21.32 2.02
N ARG A 292 7.92 -21.27 2.49
CA ARG A 292 6.86 -22.19 2.05
C ARG A 292 6.37 -21.91 0.63
N TYR A 293 6.59 -20.70 0.10
CA TYR A 293 6.22 -20.34 -1.25
C TYR A 293 7.38 -20.56 -2.22
N ASN A 294 7.26 -21.57 -3.08
CA ASN A 294 8.28 -21.96 -4.06
C ASN A 294 8.00 -21.42 -5.48
N GLY A 295 6.93 -20.66 -5.69
CA GLY A 295 6.60 -20.07 -6.98
C GLY A 295 7.50 -18.88 -7.36
N PRO A 296 7.32 -18.34 -8.57
CA PRO A 296 7.98 -17.11 -9.01
C PRO A 296 7.75 -15.98 -8.03
N LYS A 297 8.81 -15.28 -7.64
CA LYS A 297 8.74 -14.14 -6.74
C LYS A 297 9.79 -13.10 -7.10
N GLN A 298 9.46 -11.82 -6.95
CA GLN A 298 10.34 -10.69 -7.22
C GLN A 298 10.08 -9.56 -6.22
N SER A 299 11.12 -8.80 -5.89
CA SER A 299 10.99 -7.56 -5.14
C SER A 299 11.30 -6.35 -6.04
N ILE A 300 10.45 -5.33 -6.01
CA ILE A 300 10.74 -4.01 -6.59
C ILE A 300 10.95 -3.06 -5.41
N ILE A 301 12.10 -2.43 -5.32
CA ILE A 301 12.51 -1.63 -4.15
C ILE A 301 12.91 -0.21 -4.52
N SER A 302 12.72 0.73 -3.59
CA SER A 302 13.27 2.09 -3.65
C SER A 302 14.71 2.15 -3.13
N ASP A 303 15.38 3.29 -3.36
CA ASP A 303 16.69 3.57 -2.75
C ASP A 303 16.66 3.52 -1.21
N MET A 304 15.49 3.72 -0.61
CA MET A 304 15.30 3.73 0.85
C MET A 304 15.31 2.31 1.46
N ASN A 305 15.03 1.28 0.66
CA ASN A 305 14.96 -0.12 1.11
C ASN A 305 16.33 -0.80 1.11
N SER A 306 17.28 -0.26 1.86
CA SER A 306 18.67 -0.73 1.92
C SER A 306 19.12 -1.16 3.32
N LEU A 307 18.19 -1.66 4.15
CA LEU A 307 18.44 -2.00 5.55
C LEU A 307 19.01 -3.43 5.69
N PRO A 308 19.79 -3.72 6.74
CA PRO A 308 20.34 -5.06 6.95
C PRO A 308 19.28 -6.17 7.01
N TYR A 309 18.09 -5.83 7.49
CA TYR A 309 16.93 -6.72 7.62
C TYR A 309 15.92 -6.62 6.45
N SER A 310 16.25 -5.87 5.38
CA SER A 310 15.47 -5.92 4.13
C SER A 310 15.46 -7.33 3.55
N LEU A 311 14.33 -7.77 3.00
CA LEU A 311 14.15 -9.16 2.54
C LEU A 311 15.22 -9.61 1.55
N HIS A 312 15.65 -8.74 0.64
CA HIS A 312 16.67 -9.05 -0.35
C HIS A 312 18.07 -9.26 0.24
N ASN A 313 18.32 -8.78 1.47
CA ASN A 313 19.56 -9.05 2.22
C ASN A 313 19.48 -10.34 3.03
N LEU A 314 18.26 -10.78 3.37
CA LEU A 314 18.02 -11.99 4.19
C LEU A 314 17.73 -13.23 3.34
N VAL A 315 17.13 -13.05 2.16
CA VAL A 315 16.69 -14.15 1.30
C VAL A 315 17.65 -14.28 0.11
N GLN A 316 18.52 -15.29 0.18
CA GLN A 316 19.45 -15.56 -0.90
C GLN A 316 18.72 -15.87 -2.21
N GLY A 317 19.09 -15.15 -3.29
CA GLY A 317 18.53 -15.38 -4.63
C GLY A 317 17.13 -14.79 -4.85
N LEU A 318 16.59 -13.96 -3.94
CA LEU A 318 15.39 -13.19 -4.22
C LEU A 318 15.69 -12.19 -5.35
N PRO A 319 15.03 -12.29 -6.52
CA PRO A 319 15.22 -11.33 -7.60
C PRO A 319 14.79 -9.92 -7.16
N VAL A 320 15.61 -8.92 -7.45
CA VAL A 320 15.37 -7.53 -7.04
C VAL A 320 15.47 -6.59 -8.22
N ARG A 321 14.53 -5.67 -8.32
CA ARG A 321 14.56 -4.51 -9.24
C ARG A 321 14.61 -3.23 -8.41
N LEU A 322 15.63 -2.44 -8.60
CA LEU A 322 15.79 -1.14 -7.94
C LEU A 322 15.17 -0.03 -8.79
N MET A 323 14.26 0.74 -8.22
CA MET A 323 13.73 1.98 -8.79
C MET A 323 14.34 3.19 -8.06
N THR A 324 15.32 3.83 -8.70
CA THR A 324 16.00 5.00 -8.13
C THR A 324 15.19 6.29 -8.31
N GLY A 325 15.37 7.22 -7.38
CA GLY A 325 14.73 8.55 -7.44
C GLY A 325 13.22 8.50 -7.20
N THR A 326 12.77 7.56 -6.40
CA THR A 326 11.40 7.44 -5.90
C THR A 326 11.37 7.56 -4.38
N GLY A 327 10.20 7.86 -3.83
CA GLY A 327 9.89 7.61 -2.42
C GLY A 327 9.47 6.17 -2.20
N HIS A 328 8.71 5.94 -1.11
CA HIS A 328 8.21 4.62 -0.75
C HIS A 328 7.04 4.13 -1.65
N TRP A 329 6.31 5.04 -2.31
CA TRP A 329 5.19 4.72 -3.22
C TRP A 329 5.63 4.73 -4.67
N LEU A 330 6.61 3.86 -5.04
CA LEU A 330 7.23 3.83 -6.37
C LEU A 330 6.23 3.71 -7.53
N MET A 331 5.13 2.98 -7.32
CA MET A 331 4.07 2.76 -8.32
C MET A 331 3.25 4.03 -8.61
N MET A 332 3.26 5.00 -7.69
CA MET A 332 2.64 6.32 -7.85
C MET A 332 3.65 7.37 -8.34
N ASP A 333 4.90 7.27 -7.90
CA ASP A 333 5.96 8.22 -8.23
C ASP A 333 6.42 8.11 -9.69
N ARG A 334 6.56 6.88 -10.21
CA ARG A 334 7.02 6.60 -11.58
C ARG A 334 6.23 5.45 -12.20
N PRO A 335 4.93 5.65 -12.46
CA PRO A 335 4.01 4.58 -12.85
C PRO A 335 4.41 3.87 -14.14
N GLU A 336 4.97 4.56 -15.15
CA GLU A 336 5.36 3.95 -16.41
C GLU A 336 6.52 2.97 -16.22
N VAL A 337 7.50 3.35 -15.41
CA VAL A 337 8.66 2.48 -15.08
C VAL A 337 8.19 1.29 -14.27
N PHE A 338 7.34 1.53 -13.27
CA PHE A 338 6.78 0.47 -12.44
C PHE A 338 5.95 -0.51 -13.26
N ASN A 339 5.07 -0.03 -14.13
CA ASN A 339 4.24 -0.87 -15.01
C ASN A 339 5.09 -1.75 -15.94
N THR A 340 6.21 -1.22 -16.47
CA THR A 340 7.15 -2.01 -17.26
C THR A 340 7.73 -3.19 -16.46
N LEU A 341 8.13 -2.95 -15.19
CA LEU A 341 8.65 -4.01 -14.32
C LEU A 341 7.58 -5.04 -13.94
N VAL A 342 6.32 -4.60 -13.80
CA VAL A 342 5.18 -5.50 -13.60
C VAL A 342 4.98 -6.39 -14.83
N ASP A 343 4.99 -5.83 -16.03
CA ASP A 343 4.83 -6.59 -17.28
C ASP A 343 5.96 -7.62 -17.47
N GLU A 344 7.21 -7.25 -17.18
CA GLU A 344 8.35 -8.17 -17.21
C GLU A 344 8.14 -9.35 -16.24
N PHE A 345 7.72 -9.07 -15.00
CA PHE A 345 7.45 -10.11 -14.02
C PHE A 345 6.27 -11.01 -14.43
N LEU A 346 5.19 -10.44 -14.96
CA LEU A 346 4.04 -11.20 -15.44
C LEU A 346 4.41 -12.13 -16.61
N ALA A 347 5.26 -11.67 -17.53
CA ALA A 347 5.78 -12.49 -18.61
C ALA A 347 6.64 -13.65 -18.08
N GLU A 348 7.45 -13.45 -17.04
CA GLU A 348 8.23 -14.51 -16.39
C GLU A 348 7.31 -15.55 -15.70
N VAL A 349 6.21 -15.12 -15.08
CA VAL A 349 5.24 -16.01 -14.40
C VAL A 349 4.46 -16.88 -15.41
N GLU A 350 4.25 -16.39 -16.62
CA GLU A 350 3.42 -17.02 -17.65
C GLU A 350 4.23 -17.84 -18.68
N GLY A 351 5.52 -17.57 -18.82
CA GLY A 351 6.46 -18.25 -19.74
C GLY A 351 6.91 -19.55 -19.25
#